data_340f206660571180be4ca04d2297594b
#
_entry.id   340f206660571180be4ca04d2297594b
#
_cell.length_a   1.000
_cell.length_b   1.000
_cell.length_c   1.000
_cell.angle_alpha   90.00
_cell.angle_beta   90.00
_cell.angle_gamma   90.00
#
_symmetry.space_group_name_H-M   'P 1'
#
loop_
_entity.id
_entity.type
_entity.pdbx_description
1 polymer ?
#
loop_
_entity_poly.entity_id
_entity_poly.type
_entity_poly.pdbx_seq_one_letter_code
_entity_poly.pdbx_strand_id
1 'polypeptide(L)'
;MRDGEGLAILKYEGQKADRGLDPDGVEVPIDPRRDETLSIYTEYGLTDRLTLQTKAALTRGHDNFVDYEGRGPIELGLRYALLHTDRSAVSLYLGTTKDGVGRNAGYAAPGQGDTDLEARLLAGTSRQWRGAQGFAELQVARLKRSGLADETRIDVTAGLRPTPRWLLMVQAYTGQADSQPVQSRWRKREISVTRDLGAWSLQAGWRRTLSGRETPVDHGPVVAVWRRF
;
A
#
# COMPACT_ATOMS: atom_id res chain seq x y z
N MET A 1 -3.32 -2.76 17.39
CA MET A 1 -2.56 -2.02 18.40
C MET A 1 -3.25 -2.19 19.73
N ARG A 2 -2.53 -2.25 20.82
CA ARG A 2 -3.10 -2.15 22.17
C ARG A 2 -3.33 -0.68 22.52
N ASP A 3 -4.08 -0.43 23.56
CA ASP A 3 -4.30 0.92 24.07
C ASP A 3 -2.96 1.63 24.35
N GLY A 4 -2.80 2.84 23.80
CA GLY A 4 -1.59 3.66 23.95
C GLY A 4 -0.38 3.24 23.10
N GLU A 5 -0.38 2.10 22.41
CA GLU A 5 0.69 1.72 21.50
C GLU A 5 0.59 2.48 20.16
N GLY A 6 1.75 2.84 19.62
CA GLY A 6 1.81 3.53 18.33
C GLY A 6 2.88 2.98 17.38
N LEU A 7 2.64 3.17 16.09
CA LEU A 7 3.57 2.90 15.00
C LEU A 7 3.55 4.07 14.04
N ALA A 8 4.71 4.57 13.67
CA ALA A 8 4.89 5.52 12.57
C ALA A 8 5.85 4.93 11.53
N ILE A 9 5.52 5.07 10.24
CA ILE A 9 6.34 4.60 9.12
C ILE A 9 6.54 5.76 8.15
N LEU A 10 7.76 6.25 8.03
CA LEU A 10 8.16 7.15 6.96
C LEU A 10 8.67 6.29 5.80
N LYS A 11 8.04 6.38 4.63
CA LYS A 11 8.29 5.52 3.47
C LYS A 11 8.53 6.35 2.22
N TYR A 12 9.60 6.03 1.51
CA TYR A 12 9.88 6.49 0.16
C TYR A 12 9.64 5.36 -0.84
N GLU A 13 8.95 5.69 -1.92
CA GLU A 13 8.70 4.81 -3.07
C GLU A 13 9.06 5.57 -4.35
N GLY A 14 10.01 5.03 -5.10
CA GLY A 14 10.34 5.53 -6.44
C GLY A 14 9.89 4.51 -7.47
N GLN A 15 9.10 4.92 -8.45
CA GLN A 15 8.60 4.04 -9.50
C GLN A 15 8.86 4.63 -10.87
N LYS A 16 9.21 3.78 -11.83
CA LYS A 16 9.37 4.15 -13.23
C LYS A 16 8.74 3.10 -14.12
N ALA A 17 8.23 3.53 -15.27
CA ALA A 17 7.72 2.68 -16.32
C ALA A 17 7.99 3.30 -17.68
N ASP A 18 8.35 2.48 -18.65
CA ASP A 18 8.46 2.76 -20.08
C ASP A 18 7.62 1.79 -20.91
N ARG A 19 6.88 0.93 -20.21
CA ARG A 19 5.95 -0.05 -20.75
C ARG A 19 4.65 -0.04 -19.97
N GLY A 20 3.57 -0.38 -20.67
CA GLY A 20 2.24 -0.58 -20.12
C GLY A 20 1.65 -1.89 -20.58
N LEU A 21 0.55 -2.28 -19.98
CA LEU A 21 -0.26 -3.42 -20.38
C LEU A 21 -1.54 -2.89 -21.00
N ASP A 22 -1.80 -3.27 -22.24
CA ASP A 22 -2.98 -2.88 -23.01
C ASP A 22 -4.28 -3.55 -22.49
N PRO A 23 -5.46 -3.31 -23.10
CA PRO A 23 -6.72 -3.98 -22.72
C PRO A 23 -6.68 -5.50 -22.73
N ASP A 24 -5.84 -6.11 -23.56
CA ASP A 24 -5.67 -7.56 -23.66
C ASP A 24 -4.61 -8.09 -22.67
N GLY A 25 -3.88 -7.20 -22.01
CA GLY A 25 -2.80 -7.52 -21.08
C GLY A 25 -1.47 -7.78 -21.78
N VAL A 26 -1.34 -7.35 -23.03
CA VAL A 26 -0.08 -7.42 -23.80
C VAL A 26 0.79 -6.23 -23.43
N GLU A 27 2.08 -6.49 -23.25
CA GLU A 27 3.06 -5.43 -22.92
C GLU A 27 3.37 -4.58 -24.15
N VAL A 28 3.12 -3.29 -24.05
CA VAL A 28 3.33 -2.30 -25.11
C VAL A 28 4.22 -1.16 -24.61
N PRO A 29 5.01 -0.50 -25.49
CA PRO A 29 5.74 0.70 -25.12
C PRO A 29 4.76 1.82 -24.72
N ILE A 30 5.12 2.58 -23.70
CA ILE A 30 4.45 3.83 -23.31
C ILE A 30 5.49 4.93 -23.15
N ASP A 31 5.06 6.19 -23.10
CA ASP A 31 5.96 7.27 -22.74
C ASP A 31 6.60 7.03 -21.39
N PRO A 32 7.94 7.17 -21.28
CA PRO A 32 8.63 6.98 -20.02
C PRO A 32 8.07 7.90 -18.94
N ARG A 33 7.77 7.31 -17.78
CA ARG A 33 7.27 8.05 -16.62
C ARG A 33 8.03 7.69 -15.35
N ARG A 34 8.12 8.66 -14.47
CA ARG A 34 8.69 8.49 -13.14
C ARG A 34 7.77 9.13 -12.12
N ASP A 35 7.47 8.39 -11.08
CA ASP A 35 6.63 8.81 -9.97
C ASP A 35 7.36 8.52 -8.65
N GLU A 36 7.45 9.49 -7.77
CA GLU A 36 8.08 9.37 -6.46
C GLU A 36 7.11 9.81 -5.37
N THR A 37 7.09 9.07 -4.28
CA THR A 37 6.22 9.35 -3.14
C THR A 37 7.00 9.22 -1.85
N LEU A 38 6.96 10.25 -1.04
CA LEU A 38 7.36 10.22 0.36
C LEU A 38 6.10 10.27 1.21
N SER A 39 5.85 9.25 2.01
CA SER A 39 4.65 9.17 2.84
C SER A 39 4.97 8.89 4.30
N ILE A 40 4.16 9.43 5.18
CA ILE A 40 4.11 9.04 6.59
C ILE A 40 2.77 8.30 6.83
N TYR A 41 2.87 7.11 7.39
CA TYR A 41 1.73 6.33 7.85
C TYR A 41 1.82 6.19 9.36
N THR A 42 0.69 6.31 10.07
CA THR A 42 0.65 6.11 11.51
C THR A 42 -0.51 5.24 11.92
N GLU A 43 -0.28 4.44 12.96
CA GLU A 43 -1.31 3.73 13.72
C GLU A 43 -1.19 4.10 15.20
N TYR A 44 -2.32 4.32 15.85
CA TYR A 44 -2.38 4.56 17.30
C TYR A 44 -3.57 3.83 17.91
N GLY A 45 -3.32 3.00 18.91
CA GLY A 45 -4.35 2.29 19.67
C GLY A 45 -5.11 3.28 20.58
N LEU A 46 -6.36 3.57 20.23
CA LEU A 46 -7.27 4.35 21.06
C LEU A 46 -7.85 3.50 22.20
N THR A 47 -7.99 2.21 21.97
CA THR A 47 -8.35 1.17 22.91
C THR A 47 -7.74 -0.15 22.45
N ASP A 48 -7.85 -1.21 23.23
CA ASP A 48 -7.40 -2.57 22.81
C ASP A 48 -8.11 -3.10 21.55
N ARG A 49 -9.19 -2.47 21.11
CA ARG A 49 -9.95 -2.88 19.93
C ARG A 49 -10.02 -1.81 18.83
N LEU A 50 -9.81 -0.55 19.18
CA LEU A 50 -9.96 0.55 18.23
C LEU A 50 -8.59 1.19 17.96
N THR A 51 -8.20 1.24 16.67
CA THR A 51 -6.95 1.85 16.21
C THR A 51 -7.26 2.97 15.23
N LEU A 52 -6.71 4.14 15.47
CA LEU A 52 -6.67 5.24 14.51
C LEU A 52 -5.57 4.98 13.50
N GLN A 53 -5.86 5.16 12.21
CA GLN A 53 -4.90 5.09 11.12
C GLN A 53 -4.89 6.40 10.35
N THR A 54 -3.70 6.92 10.07
CA THR A 54 -3.55 8.10 9.20
C THR A 54 -2.43 7.87 8.21
N LYS A 55 -2.55 8.50 7.04
CA LYS A 55 -1.48 8.57 6.05
C LYS A 55 -1.48 9.93 5.39
N ALA A 56 -0.30 10.48 5.17
CA ALA A 56 -0.12 11.68 4.36
C ALA A 56 1.08 11.48 3.45
N ALA A 57 1.04 12.06 2.24
CA ALA A 57 2.10 11.91 1.27
C ALA A 57 2.49 13.25 0.61
N LEU A 58 3.73 13.30 0.16
CA LEU A 58 4.24 14.23 -0.83
C LEU A 58 4.55 13.42 -2.08
N THR A 59 4.16 13.91 -3.25
CA THR A 59 4.37 13.23 -4.51
C THR A 59 5.03 14.17 -5.51
N ARG A 60 5.91 13.63 -6.33
CA ARG A 60 6.40 14.27 -7.53
C ARG A 60 6.55 13.26 -8.64
N GLY A 61 6.45 13.71 -9.87
CA GLY A 61 6.68 12.85 -11.01
C GLY A 61 6.65 13.62 -12.30
N HIS A 62 7.08 12.95 -13.36
CA HIS A 62 7.09 13.51 -14.70
C HIS A 62 6.90 12.42 -15.75
N ASP A 63 6.36 12.81 -16.87
CA ASP A 63 6.40 12.12 -18.15
C ASP A 63 6.60 13.14 -19.27
N ASN A 64 6.46 12.73 -20.54
CA ASN A 64 6.66 13.62 -21.68
C ASN A 64 5.61 14.76 -21.78
N PHE A 65 4.54 14.71 -20.99
CA PHE A 65 3.41 15.63 -21.12
C PHE A 65 3.21 16.50 -19.87
N VAL A 66 3.59 16.01 -18.69
CA VAL A 66 3.27 16.68 -17.42
C VAL A 66 4.32 16.43 -16.36
N ASP A 67 4.66 17.52 -15.67
CA ASP A 67 5.39 17.51 -14.40
C ASP A 67 4.42 17.84 -13.27
N TYR A 68 4.56 17.17 -12.14
CA TYR A 68 3.80 17.49 -10.93
C TYR A 68 4.65 17.32 -9.68
N GLU A 69 4.40 18.19 -8.70
CA GLU A 69 4.98 18.12 -7.36
C GLU A 69 4.02 18.76 -6.37
N GLY A 70 3.84 18.12 -5.22
CA GLY A 70 3.04 18.71 -4.14
C GLY A 70 2.45 17.66 -3.20
N ARG A 71 1.32 18.04 -2.55
CA ARG A 71 0.62 17.18 -1.64
C ARG A 71 0.05 15.96 -2.36
N GLY A 72 0.46 14.79 -1.93
CA GLY A 72 -0.15 13.53 -2.32
C GLY A 72 -1.45 13.24 -1.55
N PRO A 73 -1.94 12.00 -1.55
CA PRO A 73 -3.14 11.64 -0.81
C PRO A 73 -2.98 11.79 0.70
N ILE A 74 -4.09 12.17 1.38
CA ILE A 74 -4.21 12.17 2.84
C ILE A 74 -5.34 11.21 3.19
N GLU A 75 -5.07 10.25 4.06
CA GLU A 75 -6.00 9.22 4.53
C GLU A 75 -6.20 9.34 6.04
N LEU A 76 -7.45 9.15 6.48
CA LEU A 76 -7.86 9.05 7.87
C LEU A 76 -8.88 7.92 8.00
N GLY A 77 -8.68 7.03 8.97
CA GLY A 77 -9.62 5.94 9.20
C GLY A 77 -9.48 5.30 10.56
N LEU A 78 -10.44 4.44 10.85
CA LEU A 78 -10.53 3.68 12.09
C LEU A 78 -10.55 2.18 11.77
N ARG A 79 -9.74 1.42 12.49
CA ARG A 79 -9.73 -0.05 12.44
C ARG A 79 -10.28 -0.61 13.76
N TYR A 80 -11.31 -1.43 13.66
CA TYR A 80 -11.90 -2.12 14.79
C TYR A 80 -11.57 -3.62 14.76
N ALA A 81 -11.02 -4.15 15.85
CA ALA A 81 -10.70 -5.56 16.00
C ALA A 81 -11.99 -6.35 16.34
N LEU A 82 -12.45 -7.16 15.37
CA LEU A 82 -13.61 -8.05 15.51
C LEU A 82 -13.24 -9.30 16.30
N LEU A 83 -12.07 -9.87 15.98
CA LEU A 83 -11.49 -11.03 16.63
C LEU A 83 -10.01 -10.79 16.91
N HIS A 84 -9.56 -11.08 18.11
CA HIS A 84 -8.13 -11.06 18.46
C HIS A 84 -7.82 -12.22 19.39
N THR A 85 -6.87 -13.06 18.97
CA THR A 85 -6.32 -14.17 19.72
C THR A 85 -4.79 -14.10 19.67
N ASP A 86 -4.11 -14.96 20.42
CA ASP A 86 -2.63 -15.02 20.40
C ASP A 86 -2.03 -15.31 19.02
N ARG A 87 -2.82 -15.87 18.10
CA ARG A 87 -2.32 -16.31 16.78
C ARG A 87 -3.02 -15.67 15.59
N SER A 88 -4.23 -15.15 15.78
CA SER A 88 -5.04 -14.66 14.67
C SER A 88 -5.80 -13.41 15.06
N ALA A 89 -5.99 -12.52 14.09
CA ALA A 89 -6.79 -11.32 14.22
C ALA A 89 -7.66 -11.14 12.99
N VAL A 90 -8.88 -10.63 13.20
CA VAL A 90 -9.77 -10.16 12.14
C VAL A 90 -10.21 -8.74 12.50
N SER A 91 -10.15 -7.83 11.57
CA SER A 91 -10.49 -6.42 11.79
C SER A 91 -11.26 -5.84 10.62
N LEU A 92 -12.11 -4.87 10.90
CA LEU A 92 -12.76 -4.02 9.91
C LEU A 92 -12.11 -2.63 9.97
N TYR A 93 -11.77 -2.07 8.83
CA TYR A 93 -11.31 -0.70 8.66
C TYR A 93 -12.33 0.09 7.85
N LEU A 94 -12.60 1.30 8.28
CA LEU A 94 -13.36 2.32 7.54
C LEU A 94 -12.55 3.61 7.51
N GLY A 95 -12.40 4.18 6.33
CA GLY A 95 -11.59 5.39 6.15
C GLY A 95 -12.01 6.23 4.97
N THR A 96 -11.45 7.42 4.92
CA THR A 96 -11.59 8.36 3.81
C THR A 96 -10.21 8.83 3.37
N THR A 97 -10.06 9.05 2.07
CA THR A 97 -8.84 9.59 1.47
C THR A 97 -9.20 10.82 0.65
N LYS A 98 -8.48 11.92 0.86
CA LYS A 98 -8.50 13.08 -0.04
C LYS A 98 -7.32 12.92 -0.99
N ASP A 99 -7.60 12.79 -2.28
CA ASP A 99 -6.63 12.64 -3.35
C ASP A 99 -5.68 13.86 -3.46
N GLY A 100 -4.52 13.66 -4.07
CA GLY A 100 -3.47 14.66 -4.21
C GLY A 100 -3.17 15.01 -5.65
N VAL A 101 -2.09 15.78 -5.84
CA VAL A 101 -1.66 16.27 -7.18
C VAL A 101 -1.04 15.18 -8.04
N GLY A 102 -0.64 14.05 -7.46
CA GLY A 102 -0.01 12.93 -8.16
C GLY A 102 -1.00 12.06 -8.93
N ARG A 103 -0.51 10.91 -9.39
CA ARG A 103 -1.34 9.88 -10.02
C ARG A 103 -2.06 9.07 -8.94
N ASN A 104 -3.31 9.39 -8.71
CA ASN A 104 -4.14 8.75 -7.67
C ASN A 104 -4.66 7.36 -8.10
N ALA A 105 -4.53 7.03 -9.38
CA ALA A 105 -4.71 5.67 -9.93
C ALA A 105 -3.74 5.44 -11.09
N GLY A 106 -3.41 4.17 -11.37
CA GLY A 106 -2.43 3.82 -12.41
C GLY A 106 -2.84 4.25 -13.83
N TYR A 107 -4.14 4.32 -14.07
CA TYR A 107 -4.78 4.72 -15.33
C TYR A 107 -5.12 6.22 -15.40
N ALA A 108 -5.00 6.95 -14.30
CA ALA A 108 -5.41 8.34 -14.21
C ALA A 108 -4.28 9.31 -14.54
N ALA A 109 -4.64 10.47 -15.09
CA ALA A 109 -3.72 11.60 -15.18
C ALA A 109 -3.41 12.17 -13.79
N PRO A 110 -2.27 12.85 -13.60
CA PRO A 110 -1.96 13.53 -12.34
C PRO A 110 -3.06 14.52 -11.95
N GLY A 111 -3.37 14.57 -10.65
CA GLY A 111 -4.38 15.47 -10.08
C GLY A 111 -5.84 15.02 -10.26
N GLN A 112 -6.10 13.93 -10.97
CA GLN A 112 -7.45 13.37 -11.05
C GLN A 112 -7.84 12.66 -9.74
N GLY A 113 -9.12 12.70 -9.41
CA GLY A 113 -9.69 12.19 -8.18
C GLY A 113 -10.04 13.31 -7.21
N ASP A 114 -10.82 12.98 -6.19
CA ASP A 114 -11.24 13.93 -5.16
C ASP A 114 -11.23 13.27 -3.79
N THR A 115 -12.31 12.60 -3.41
CA THR A 115 -12.47 11.97 -2.10
C THR A 115 -12.90 10.54 -2.27
N ASP A 116 -12.20 9.65 -1.60
CA ASP A 116 -12.50 8.22 -1.59
C ASP A 116 -13.03 7.82 -0.22
N LEU A 117 -13.98 6.89 -0.21
CA LEU A 117 -14.43 6.17 0.98
C LEU A 117 -13.97 4.72 0.85
N GLU A 118 -13.34 4.18 1.88
CA GLU A 118 -12.83 2.82 1.89
C GLU A 118 -13.44 2.01 3.04
N ALA A 119 -13.88 0.79 2.70
CA ALA A 119 -14.15 -0.28 3.67
C ALA A 119 -13.19 -1.44 3.40
N ARG A 120 -12.49 -1.93 4.44
CA ARG A 120 -11.48 -2.99 4.32
C ARG A 120 -11.66 -4.02 5.42
N LEU A 121 -11.71 -5.29 5.04
CA LEU A 121 -11.62 -6.43 5.96
C LEU A 121 -10.18 -6.94 5.97
N LEU A 122 -9.64 -7.14 7.17
CA LEU A 122 -8.28 -7.63 7.38
C LEU A 122 -8.34 -8.93 8.20
N ALA A 123 -7.60 -9.94 7.77
CA ALA A 123 -7.43 -11.18 8.50
C ALA A 123 -5.95 -11.57 8.54
N GLY A 124 -5.41 -11.77 9.72
CA GLY A 124 -4.00 -12.10 9.92
C GLY A 124 -3.80 -13.29 10.83
N THR A 125 -2.70 -14.00 10.63
CA THR A 125 -2.26 -15.09 11.51
C THR A 125 -0.76 -15.07 11.68
N SER A 126 -0.28 -15.54 12.84
CA SER A 126 1.15 -15.70 13.13
C SER A 126 1.45 -17.03 13.77
N ARG A 127 2.63 -17.57 13.47
CA ARG A 127 3.13 -18.84 14.06
C ARG A 127 4.60 -18.76 14.35
N GLN A 128 4.99 -19.40 15.43
CA GLN A 128 6.39 -19.73 15.70
C GLN A 128 6.71 -21.13 15.22
N TRP A 129 7.84 -21.30 14.55
CA TRP A 129 8.34 -22.55 14.06
C TRP A 129 9.87 -22.58 14.12
N ARG A 130 10.45 -23.55 14.88
CA ARG A 130 11.90 -23.73 15.01
C ARG A 130 12.67 -22.45 15.37
N GLY A 131 12.11 -21.61 16.24
CA GLY A 131 12.75 -20.35 16.65
C GLY A 131 12.51 -19.15 15.72
N ALA A 132 11.94 -19.37 14.54
CA ALA A 132 11.51 -18.30 13.64
C ALA A 132 10.04 -17.97 13.86
N GLN A 133 9.66 -16.73 13.62
CA GLN A 133 8.25 -16.28 13.63
C GLN A 133 7.81 -15.97 12.20
N GLY A 134 6.78 -16.65 11.73
CA GLY A 134 6.10 -16.37 10.48
C GLY A 134 4.76 -15.70 10.71
N PHE A 135 4.33 -14.85 9.77
CA PHE A 135 2.97 -14.31 9.74
C PHE A 135 2.47 -14.20 8.29
N ALA A 136 1.15 -14.17 8.16
CA ALA A 136 0.47 -13.85 6.92
C ALA A 136 -0.75 -12.97 7.23
N GLU A 137 -1.04 -12.05 6.34
CA GLU A 137 -2.20 -11.17 6.38
C GLU A 137 -2.85 -11.08 5.01
N LEU A 138 -4.17 -11.12 4.98
CA LEU A 138 -5.02 -10.86 3.83
C LEU A 138 -5.86 -9.63 4.11
N GLN A 139 -5.92 -8.72 3.15
CA GLN A 139 -6.81 -7.56 3.17
C GLN A 139 -7.68 -7.56 1.92
N VAL A 140 -8.97 -7.29 2.08
CA VAL A 140 -9.92 -7.10 0.99
C VAL A 140 -10.60 -5.76 1.19
N ALA A 141 -10.49 -4.87 0.21
CA ALA A 141 -10.98 -3.52 0.30
C ALA A 141 -11.91 -3.18 -0.88
N ARG A 142 -12.93 -2.40 -0.59
CA ARG A 142 -13.75 -1.70 -1.59
C ARG A 142 -13.61 -0.20 -1.38
N LEU A 143 -13.27 0.51 -2.46
CA LEU A 143 -13.16 1.95 -2.50
C LEU A 143 -14.29 2.51 -3.36
N LYS A 144 -15.07 3.41 -2.77
CA LYS A 144 -15.99 4.29 -3.47
C LYS A 144 -15.27 5.59 -3.76
N ARG A 145 -15.08 5.91 -5.04
CA ARG A 145 -14.20 6.99 -5.46
C ARG A 145 -14.97 8.12 -6.11
N SER A 146 -14.58 9.36 -5.80
CA SER A 146 -15.11 10.56 -6.47
C SER A 146 -14.10 11.05 -7.52
N GLY A 147 -14.55 11.19 -8.77
CA GLY A 147 -13.71 11.62 -9.90
C GLY A 147 -12.82 10.52 -10.50
N LEU A 148 -12.87 9.32 -9.96
CA LEU A 148 -12.22 8.11 -10.46
C LEU A 148 -13.17 6.91 -10.41
N ALA A 149 -12.81 5.82 -11.09
CA ALA A 149 -13.56 4.58 -11.03
C ALA A 149 -13.44 3.90 -9.65
N ASP A 150 -14.55 3.35 -9.17
CA ASP A 150 -14.54 2.54 -7.94
C ASP A 150 -13.57 1.36 -8.05
N GLU A 151 -12.93 1.00 -6.93
CA GLU A 151 -11.92 -0.05 -6.93
C GLU A 151 -12.23 -1.16 -5.93
N THR A 152 -11.84 -2.38 -6.31
CA THR A 152 -11.70 -3.51 -5.38
C THR A 152 -10.24 -3.89 -5.31
N ARG A 153 -9.71 -4.03 -4.09
CA ARG A 153 -8.29 -4.39 -3.84
C ARG A 153 -8.21 -5.63 -2.97
N ILE A 154 -7.21 -6.46 -3.24
CA ILE A 154 -6.84 -7.61 -2.43
C ILE A 154 -5.34 -7.57 -2.24
N ASP A 155 -4.91 -7.43 -1.00
CA ASP A 155 -3.51 -7.38 -0.62
C ASP A 155 -3.17 -8.56 0.28
N VAL A 156 -2.04 -9.19 0.01
CA VAL A 156 -1.50 -10.29 0.81
C VAL A 156 -0.10 -9.92 1.26
N THR A 157 0.16 -10.04 2.54
CA THR A 157 1.49 -9.89 3.12
C THR A 157 1.88 -11.18 3.81
N ALA A 158 3.07 -11.70 3.51
CA ALA A 158 3.69 -12.78 4.26
C ALA A 158 5.07 -12.32 4.76
N GLY A 159 5.38 -12.64 6.00
CA GLY A 159 6.64 -12.29 6.62
C GLY A 159 7.25 -13.42 7.42
N LEU A 160 8.58 -13.45 7.45
CA LEU A 160 9.37 -14.39 8.23
C LEU A 160 10.43 -13.63 9.03
N ARG A 161 10.46 -13.84 10.34
CA ARG A 161 11.52 -13.39 11.25
C ARG A 161 12.43 -14.57 11.58
N PRO A 162 13.51 -14.80 10.82
CA PRO A 162 14.46 -15.86 11.12
C PRO A 162 15.25 -15.57 12.40
N THR A 163 15.39 -14.31 12.76
CA THR A 163 15.98 -13.83 14.02
C THR A 163 15.17 -12.63 14.54
N PRO A 164 15.29 -12.27 15.83
CA PRO A 164 14.59 -11.10 16.37
C PRO A 164 14.90 -9.77 15.68
N ARG A 165 16.03 -9.68 14.96
CA ARG A 165 16.51 -8.44 14.33
C ARG A 165 16.16 -8.33 12.84
N TRP A 166 15.76 -9.41 12.19
CA TRP A 166 15.54 -9.44 10.75
C TRP A 166 14.13 -9.89 10.42
N LEU A 167 13.48 -9.17 9.53
CA LEU A 167 12.18 -9.52 8.96
C LEU A 167 12.30 -9.53 7.44
N LEU A 168 11.98 -10.65 6.82
CA LEU A 168 11.82 -10.79 5.37
C LEU A 168 10.33 -10.72 5.05
N MET A 169 9.94 -9.92 4.05
CA MET A 169 8.54 -9.78 3.64
C MET A 169 8.37 -9.95 2.14
N VAL A 170 7.28 -10.59 1.78
CA VAL A 170 6.73 -10.61 0.42
C VAL A 170 5.31 -10.08 0.49
N GLN A 171 5.00 -9.13 -0.37
CA GLN A 171 3.68 -8.53 -0.47
C GLN A 171 3.18 -8.62 -1.90
N ALA A 172 1.92 -8.98 -2.07
CA ALA A 172 1.22 -9.00 -3.34
C ALA A 172 0.04 -8.03 -3.25
N TYR A 173 -0.07 -7.16 -4.23
CA TYR A 173 -1.13 -6.17 -4.35
C TYR A 173 -1.90 -6.45 -5.64
N THR A 174 -3.16 -6.73 -5.52
CA THR A 174 -4.04 -6.96 -6.67
C THR A 174 -5.21 -6.01 -6.59
N GLY A 175 -5.55 -5.40 -7.70
CA GLY A 175 -6.71 -4.52 -7.74
C GLY A 175 -7.36 -4.49 -9.12
N GLN A 176 -8.58 -4.01 -9.10
CA GLN A 176 -9.41 -3.78 -10.28
C GLN A 176 -10.18 -2.49 -10.08
N ALA A 177 -10.17 -1.64 -11.11
CA ALA A 177 -11.02 -0.45 -11.18
C ALA A 177 -12.19 -0.72 -12.14
N ASP A 178 -13.38 -0.27 -11.78
CA ASP A 178 -14.61 -0.40 -12.59
C ASP A 178 -14.67 0.66 -13.70
N SER A 179 -13.53 0.93 -14.35
CA SER A 179 -13.39 1.87 -15.47
C SER A 179 -14.08 1.35 -16.72
N GLN A 180 -14.53 2.30 -17.58
CA GLN A 180 -15.17 2.00 -18.86
C GLN A 180 -14.36 2.69 -19.97
N PRO A 181 -14.25 2.14 -21.18
CA PRO A 181 -14.88 0.89 -21.68
C PRO A 181 -14.15 -0.38 -21.24
N VAL A 182 -12.94 -0.28 -20.68
CA VAL A 182 -12.12 -1.42 -20.26
C VAL A 182 -11.76 -1.31 -18.79
N GLN A 183 -11.92 -2.38 -18.04
CA GLN A 183 -11.54 -2.45 -16.64
C GLN A 183 -10.01 -2.44 -16.50
N SER A 184 -9.48 -1.46 -15.77
CA SER A 184 -8.08 -1.48 -15.34
C SER A 184 -7.88 -2.54 -14.27
N ARG A 185 -6.83 -3.33 -14.41
CA ARG A 185 -6.45 -4.38 -13.44
C ARG A 185 -4.94 -4.35 -13.25
N TRP A 186 -4.49 -4.64 -12.03
CA TRP A 186 -3.07 -4.75 -11.73
C TRP A 186 -2.77 -5.85 -10.73
N ARG A 187 -1.60 -6.45 -10.88
CA ARG A 187 -0.98 -7.32 -9.90
C ARG A 187 0.45 -6.87 -9.70
N LYS A 188 0.78 -6.45 -8.49
CA LYS A 188 2.12 -5.98 -8.12
C LYS A 188 2.69 -6.86 -7.03
N ARG A 189 4.02 -6.95 -6.97
CA ARG A 189 4.75 -7.63 -5.90
C ARG A 189 5.78 -6.69 -5.32
N GLU A 190 5.95 -6.75 -4.01
CA GLU A 190 7.06 -6.15 -3.27
C GLU A 190 7.79 -7.24 -2.49
N ILE A 191 9.12 -7.20 -2.53
CA ILE A 191 9.99 -8.02 -1.68
C ILE A 191 10.84 -7.06 -0.90
N SER A 192 10.89 -7.22 0.42
CA SER A 192 11.65 -6.34 1.29
C SER A 192 12.30 -7.06 2.46
N VAL A 193 13.35 -6.46 2.97
CA VAL A 193 14.03 -6.85 4.20
C VAL A 193 13.95 -5.67 5.18
N THR A 194 13.67 -5.98 6.44
CA THR A 194 13.63 -4.99 7.53
C THR A 194 14.61 -5.41 8.61
N ARG A 195 15.40 -4.47 9.11
CA ARG A 195 16.29 -4.64 10.25
C ARG A 195 15.77 -3.86 11.45
N ASP A 196 15.52 -4.55 12.54
CA ASP A 196 15.09 -3.97 13.81
C ASP A 196 16.29 -3.47 14.61
N LEU A 197 16.20 -2.21 15.09
CA LEU A 197 17.20 -1.47 15.85
C LEU A 197 16.56 -0.92 17.15
N GLY A 198 15.95 -1.81 17.92
CA GLY A 198 15.15 -1.43 19.11
C GLY A 198 13.80 -0.85 18.72
N ALA A 199 13.50 0.38 19.12
CA ALA A 199 12.25 1.04 18.79
C ALA A 199 12.17 1.48 17.33
N TRP A 200 13.27 1.46 16.59
CA TRP A 200 13.37 1.79 15.18
C TRP A 200 13.56 0.55 14.32
N SER A 201 13.13 0.62 13.07
CA SER A 201 13.47 -0.39 12.06
C SER A 201 13.73 0.29 10.72
N LEU A 202 14.66 -0.29 9.96
CA LEU A 202 14.98 0.15 8.60
C LEU A 202 14.53 -0.91 7.61
N GLN A 203 13.78 -0.54 6.59
CA GLN A 203 13.29 -1.41 5.53
C GLN A 203 13.88 -0.98 4.19
N ALA A 204 14.30 -1.96 3.39
CA ALA A 204 14.63 -1.77 1.98
C ALA A 204 13.98 -2.87 1.15
N GLY A 205 13.47 -2.53 -0.02
CA GLY A 205 12.75 -3.45 -0.88
C GLY A 205 12.65 -2.99 -2.32
N TRP A 206 12.00 -3.80 -3.12
CA TRP A 206 11.73 -3.55 -4.52
C TRP A 206 10.31 -3.95 -4.87
N ARG A 207 9.58 -3.04 -5.52
CA ARG A 207 8.23 -3.28 -6.04
C ARG A 207 8.24 -3.33 -7.56
N ARG A 208 7.39 -4.18 -8.14
CA ARG A 208 7.13 -4.19 -9.58
C ARG A 208 5.74 -4.69 -9.91
N THR A 209 5.19 -4.21 -11.03
CA THR A 209 4.01 -4.78 -11.68
C THR A 209 4.38 -6.10 -12.34
N LEU A 210 3.56 -7.13 -12.15
CA LEU A 210 3.76 -8.47 -12.71
C LEU A 210 2.85 -8.72 -13.90
N SER A 211 1.60 -8.28 -13.82
CA SER A 211 0.58 -8.45 -14.86
C SER A 211 -0.58 -7.48 -14.61
N GLY A 212 -1.42 -7.29 -15.61
CA GLY A 212 -2.60 -6.42 -15.51
C GLY A 212 -3.23 -6.15 -16.85
N ARG A 213 -4.07 -5.11 -16.91
CA ARG A 213 -4.69 -4.52 -18.10
C ARG A 213 -4.83 -3.02 -17.85
N GLU A 214 -4.66 -2.20 -18.88
CA GLU A 214 -4.76 -0.74 -18.76
C GLU A 214 -3.95 -0.22 -17.55
N THR A 215 -2.71 -0.69 -17.40
CA THR A 215 -1.87 -0.35 -16.26
C THR A 215 -0.39 -0.31 -16.66
N PRO A 216 0.40 0.60 -16.10
CA PRO A 216 1.84 0.64 -16.36
C PRO A 216 2.57 -0.54 -15.73
N VAL A 217 3.67 -0.95 -16.35
CA VAL A 217 4.62 -1.92 -15.81
C VAL A 217 5.64 -1.19 -14.91
N ASP A 218 5.12 -0.68 -13.80
CA ASP A 218 5.95 0.05 -12.82
C ASP A 218 6.95 -0.87 -12.14
N HIS A 219 8.13 -0.32 -11.82
CA HIS A 219 9.08 -0.95 -10.92
C HIS A 219 9.96 0.11 -10.22
N GLY A 220 10.44 -0.25 -9.02
CA GLY A 220 11.34 0.65 -8.31
C GLY A 220 11.57 0.32 -6.85
N PRO A 221 12.49 1.07 -6.20
CA PRO A 221 12.86 0.86 -4.81
C PRO A 221 11.78 1.31 -3.84
N VAL A 222 11.78 0.63 -2.69
CA VAL A 222 11.01 0.99 -1.50
C VAL A 222 11.98 1.07 -0.33
N VAL A 223 11.98 2.19 0.38
CA VAL A 223 12.78 2.38 1.60
C VAL A 223 11.88 2.94 2.69
N ALA A 224 11.97 2.42 3.91
CA ALA A 224 11.19 2.95 5.02
C ALA A 224 11.94 2.94 6.35
N VAL A 225 11.57 3.86 7.20
CA VAL A 225 11.96 3.94 8.60
C VAL A 225 10.70 3.78 9.44
N TRP A 226 10.73 2.84 10.38
CA TRP A 226 9.62 2.56 11.28
C TRP A 226 9.99 2.99 12.69
N ARG A 227 9.03 3.52 13.43
CA ARG A 227 9.15 3.88 14.84
C ARG A 227 7.98 3.30 15.61
N ARG A 228 8.28 2.50 16.63
CA ARG A 228 7.28 2.02 17.61
C ARG A 228 7.40 2.83 18.89
N PHE A 229 6.29 3.17 19.49
CA PHE A 229 6.20 3.95 20.74
C PHE A 229 4.96 3.57 21.53
#